data_9aadf38733c347c826ebe15f5e9da466
#
_entry.id   9aadf38733c347c826ebe15f5e9da466
#
_cell.length_a   1.000
_cell.length_b   1.000
_cell.length_c   1.000
_cell.angle_alpha   90.00
_cell.angle_beta   90.00
_cell.angle_gamma   90.00
#
_symmetry.space_group_name_H-M   'P 1'
#
loop_
_entity.id
_entity.type
_entity.pdbx_description
1 polymer ?
#
loop_
_entity_poly.entity_id
_entity_poly.type
_entity_poly.pdbx_seq_one_letter_code
_entity_poly.pdbx_strand_id
1 'polypeptide(L)'
;RDSIYTDTFGVPHIFAQNEDDLFYAAGYYAARDRLFQMSIVNFSVRGELSSALGDELIDSDIYLRTWRIHDTAKKLVGELDPQTVQLINAFCAGINYRIQEVYNDLPIEFKLLQIKPPAWNPSIVTGYGRMMAREMSSSWKPEIVYGAIENYFGKEKLKEIYPYYSDEHPTIGCSSL
;
A
#
# COMPACT_ATOMS: atom_id res chain seq x y z
N ARG A 1 -24.85 -14.76 14.34
CA ARG A 1 -23.73 -14.73 15.31
C ARG A 1 -22.45 -14.71 14.51
N ASP A 2 -21.67 -13.68 14.68
CA ASP A 2 -20.38 -13.57 14.01
C ASP A 2 -19.39 -14.53 14.64
N SER A 3 -18.52 -15.11 13.83
CA SER A 3 -17.50 -16.03 14.30
C SER A 3 -16.24 -15.92 13.45
N ILE A 4 -15.09 -16.08 14.10
CA ILE A 4 -13.81 -16.08 13.43
C ILE A 4 -13.10 -17.37 13.82
N TYR A 5 -12.63 -18.07 12.82
CA TYR A 5 -11.87 -19.29 12.96
C TYR A 5 -10.50 -19.11 12.32
N THR A 6 -9.45 -19.40 13.06
CA THR A 6 -8.08 -19.39 12.52
C THR A 6 -7.66 -20.84 12.28
N ASP A 7 -7.28 -21.16 11.04
CA ASP A 7 -6.85 -22.52 10.67
C ASP A 7 -5.41 -22.83 11.12
N THR A 8 -4.94 -24.03 10.81
CA THR A 8 -3.59 -24.49 11.18
C THR A 8 -2.47 -23.74 10.47
N PHE A 9 -2.77 -23.00 9.40
CA PHE A 9 -1.83 -22.15 8.68
C PHE A 9 -1.85 -20.70 9.19
N GLY A 10 -2.70 -20.39 10.19
CA GLY A 10 -2.85 -19.05 10.73
C GLY A 10 -3.79 -18.15 9.92
N VAL A 11 -4.49 -18.68 8.90
CA VAL A 11 -5.41 -17.91 8.08
C VAL A 11 -6.73 -17.70 8.83
N PRO A 12 -7.19 -16.44 9.01
CA PRO A 12 -8.47 -16.17 9.65
C PRO A 12 -9.63 -16.35 8.64
N HIS A 13 -10.61 -17.18 9.01
CA HIS A 13 -11.87 -17.34 8.30
C HIS A 13 -12.94 -16.55 9.06
N ILE A 14 -13.45 -15.49 8.45
CA ILE A 14 -14.38 -14.55 9.07
C ILE A 14 -15.78 -14.80 8.53
N PHE A 15 -16.72 -15.08 9.43
CA PHE A 15 -18.13 -15.27 9.13
C PHE A 15 -18.92 -14.19 9.86
N ALA A 16 -19.44 -13.21 9.15
CA ALA A 16 -20.17 -12.09 9.69
C ALA A 16 -21.59 -12.03 9.12
N GLN A 17 -22.52 -11.44 9.88
CA GLN A 17 -23.93 -11.29 9.47
C GLN A 17 -24.14 -10.05 8.58
N ASN A 18 -23.23 -9.12 8.63
CA ASN A 18 -23.23 -7.90 7.81
C ASN A 18 -21.82 -7.53 7.39
N GLU A 19 -21.72 -6.61 6.44
CA GLU A 19 -20.44 -6.18 5.87
C GLU A 19 -19.62 -5.35 6.86
N ASP A 20 -20.24 -4.54 7.71
CA ASP A 20 -19.52 -3.72 8.69
C ASP A 20 -18.72 -4.59 9.66
N ASP A 21 -19.32 -5.65 10.20
CA ASP A 21 -18.65 -6.59 11.10
C ASP A 21 -17.54 -7.36 10.35
N LEU A 22 -17.79 -7.72 9.08
CA LEU A 22 -16.79 -8.37 8.23
C LEU A 22 -15.55 -7.49 8.05
N PHE A 23 -15.75 -6.23 7.64
CA PHE A 23 -14.64 -5.31 7.41
C PHE A 23 -13.93 -4.90 8.70
N TYR A 24 -14.68 -4.73 9.80
CA TYR A 24 -14.09 -4.52 11.12
C TYR A 24 -13.16 -5.66 11.52
N ALA A 25 -13.63 -6.90 11.43
CA ALA A 25 -12.85 -8.07 11.75
C ALA A 25 -11.62 -8.22 10.82
N ALA A 26 -11.79 -7.96 9.51
CA ALA A 26 -10.69 -7.99 8.55
C ALA A 26 -9.60 -6.96 8.92
N GLY A 27 -9.98 -5.73 9.29
CA GLY A 27 -9.06 -4.70 9.75
C GLY A 27 -8.31 -5.10 11.03
N TYR A 28 -9.03 -5.66 12.00
CA TYR A 28 -8.43 -6.15 13.24
C TYR A 28 -7.39 -7.25 12.98
N TYR A 29 -7.73 -8.26 12.18
CA TYR A 29 -6.83 -9.37 11.90
C TYR A 29 -5.63 -8.96 11.04
N ALA A 30 -5.81 -8.06 10.06
CA ALA A 30 -4.71 -7.48 9.33
C ALA A 30 -3.71 -6.79 10.27
N ALA A 31 -4.21 -5.97 11.21
CA ALA A 31 -3.38 -5.32 12.22
C ALA A 31 -2.79 -6.30 13.22
N ARG A 32 -3.49 -7.38 13.60
CA ARG A 32 -2.96 -8.41 14.47
C ARG A 32 -1.68 -9.02 13.90
N ASP A 33 -1.68 -9.28 12.61
CA ASP A 33 -0.61 -10.05 11.97
C ASP A 33 0.47 -9.16 11.34
N ARG A 34 0.15 -7.90 10.97
CA ARG A 34 1.04 -7.03 10.17
C ARG A 34 1.11 -5.58 10.65
N LEU A 35 0.91 -5.31 11.95
CA LEU A 35 0.80 -3.94 12.46
C LEU A 35 1.99 -3.06 12.09
N PHE A 36 3.22 -3.57 12.22
CA PHE A 36 4.41 -2.79 11.89
C PHE A 36 4.46 -2.45 10.39
N GLN A 37 4.28 -3.45 9.52
CA GLN A 37 4.26 -3.24 8.07
C GLN A 37 3.18 -2.23 7.67
N MET A 38 1.98 -2.34 8.24
CA MET A 38 0.88 -1.40 8.01
C MET A 38 1.23 0.01 8.49
N SER A 39 1.94 0.14 9.61
CA SER A 39 2.39 1.45 10.12
C SER A 39 3.39 2.12 9.17
N ILE A 40 4.34 1.36 8.61
CA ILE A 40 5.26 1.87 7.58
C ILE A 40 4.51 2.35 6.35
N VAL A 41 3.49 1.61 5.90
CA VAL A 41 2.61 2.04 4.81
C VAL A 41 1.89 3.35 5.14
N ASN A 42 1.37 3.49 6.36
CA ASN A 42 0.71 4.71 6.82
C ASN A 42 1.67 5.91 6.80
N PHE A 43 2.89 5.77 7.30
CA PHE A 43 3.93 6.81 7.21
C PHE A 43 4.28 7.13 5.76
N SER A 44 4.40 6.12 4.89
CA SER A 44 4.68 6.31 3.46
C SER A 44 3.59 7.12 2.75
N VAL A 45 2.32 6.78 2.98
CA VAL A 45 1.18 7.51 2.40
C VAL A 45 1.21 8.99 2.78
N ARG A 46 1.64 9.31 4.00
CA ARG A 46 1.74 10.70 4.50
C ARG A 46 3.05 11.38 4.12
N GLY A 47 4.04 10.62 3.60
CA GLY A 47 5.39 11.14 3.38
C GLY A 47 6.07 11.53 4.69
N GLU A 48 6.00 10.68 5.68
CA GLU A 48 6.52 10.87 7.04
C GLU A 48 7.42 9.70 7.48
N LEU A 49 8.04 8.99 6.54
CA LEU A 49 8.94 7.88 6.85
C LEU A 49 10.14 8.32 7.68
N SER A 50 10.70 9.49 7.40
CA SER A 50 11.85 10.01 8.13
C SER A 50 11.55 10.26 9.61
N SER A 51 10.31 10.59 9.96
CA SER A 51 9.89 10.76 11.36
C SER A 51 9.91 9.46 12.17
N ALA A 52 9.80 8.32 11.48
CA ALA A 52 9.77 7.00 12.10
C ALA A 52 11.10 6.24 11.98
N LEU A 53 11.83 6.40 10.88
CA LEU A 53 12.97 5.58 10.51
C LEU A 53 14.28 6.36 10.37
N GLY A 54 14.25 7.69 10.52
CA GLY A 54 15.44 8.54 10.51
C GLY A 54 15.65 9.35 9.23
N ASP A 55 16.60 10.28 9.31
CA ASP A 55 16.82 11.34 8.32
C ASP A 55 17.21 10.83 6.95
N GLU A 56 17.74 9.63 6.84
CA GLU A 56 18.09 8.99 5.56
C GLU A 56 16.89 8.84 4.62
N LEU A 57 15.65 8.93 5.16
CA LEU A 57 14.41 8.82 4.39
C LEU A 57 13.77 10.15 4.02
N ILE A 58 14.43 11.28 4.28
CA ILE A 58 13.91 12.62 3.93
C ILE A 58 13.66 12.73 2.42
N ASP A 59 14.57 12.27 1.59
CA ASP A 59 14.41 12.31 0.13
C ASP A 59 13.21 11.46 -0.33
N SER A 60 12.97 10.33 0.34
CA SER A 60 11.79 9.50 0.10
C SER A 60 10.50 10.24 0.47
N ASP A 61 10.50 10.96 1.59
CA ASP A 61 9.34 11.75 2.00
C ASP A 61 9.07 12.91 1.03
N ILE A 62 10.12 13.62 0.58
CA ILE A 62 10.01 14.68 -0.43
C ILE A 62 9.39 14.11 -1.71
N TYR A 63 9.88 12.96 -2.16
CA TYR A 63 9.37 12.28 -3.35
C TYR A 63 7.88 11.90 -3.20
N LEU A 64 7.49 11.26 -2.10
CA LEU A 64 6.10 10.85 -1.83
C LEU A 64 5.15 12.05 -1.72
N ARG A 65 5.60 13.13 -1.08
CA ARG A 65 4.83 14.38 -0.98
C ARG A 65 4.69 15.09 -2.33
N THR A 66 5.70 15.02 -3.19
CA THR A 66 5.63 15.57 -4.56
C THR A 66 4.50 14.92 -5.36
N TRP A 67 4.26 13.63 -5.19
CA TRP A 67 3.11 12.92 -5.79
C TRP A 67 1.76 13.29 -5.18
N ARG A 68 1.74 14.00 -4.04
CA ARG A 68 0.54 14.44 -3.33
C ARG A 68 -0.46 13.30 -3.05
N ILE A 69 0.07 12.12 -2.73
CA ILE A 69 -0.75 10.91 -2.52
C ILE A 69 -1.78 11.14 -1.44
N HIS A 70 -1.36 11.64 -0.27
CA HIS A 70 -2.23 11.87 0.89
C HIS A 70 -3.28 12.96 0.64
N ASP A 71 -2.89 14.08 0.03
CA ASP A 71 -3.83 15.18 -0.26
C ASP A 71 -4.90 14.76 -1.26
N THR A 72 -4.50 13.99 -2.28
CA THR A 72 -5.43 13.49 -3.29
C THR A 72 -6.33 12.41 -2.69
N ALA A 73 -5.80 11.55 -1.81
CA ALA A 73 -6.60 10.55 -1.11
C ALA A 73 -7.70 11.19 -0.25
N LYS A 74 -7.39 12.28 0.47
CA LYS A 74 -8.41 13.02 1.24
C LYS A 74 -9.56 13.51 0.37
N LYS A 75 -9.25 14.03 -0.83
CA LYS A 75 -10.28 14.49 -1.78
C LYS A 75 -11.13 13.33 -2.27
N LEU A 76 -10.48 12.22 -2.67
CA LEU A 76 -11.15 11.03 -3.16
C LEU A 76 -12.13 10.42 -2.15
N VAL A 77 -11.81 10.44 -0.85
CA VAL A 77 -12.75 9.98 0.18
C VAL A 77 -14.08 10.74 0.11
N GLY A 78 -14.05 12.03 -0.21
CA GLY A 78 -15.27 12.84 -0.39
C GLY A 78 -16.06 12.54 -1.69
N GLU A 79 -15.46 11.81 -2.62
CA GLU A 79 -16.06 11.42 -3.91
C GLU A 79 -16.58 9.96 -3.89
N LEU A 80 -16.21 9.17 -2.87
CA LEU A 80 -16.71 7.80 -2.69
C LEU A 80 -18.18 7.81 -2.28
N ASP A 81 -18.88 6.75 -2.66
CA ASP A 81 -20.25 6.54 -2.19
C ASP A 81 -20.29 6.27 -0.67
N PRO A 82 -21.40 6.60 0.00
CA PRO A 82 -21.50 6.50 1.45
C PRO A 82 -21.30 5.08 2.00
N GLN A 83 -21.73 4.04 1.26
CA GLN A 83 -21.56 2.65 1.68
C GLN A 83 -20.08 2.26 1.69
N THR A 84 -19.35 2.60 0.63
CA THR A 84 -17.88 2.38 0.57
C THR A 84 -17.15 3.08 1.71
N VAL A 85 -17.50 4.35 2.01
CA VAL A 85 -16.92 5.08 3.14
C VAL A 85 -17.24 4.40 4.48
N GLN A 86 -18.45 3.90 4.66
CA GLN A 86 -18.86 3.16 5.86
C GLN A 86 -17.99 1.91 6.06
N LEU A 87 -17.81 1.09 5.02
CA LEU A 87 -17.01 -0.14 5.08
C LEU A 87 -15.54 0.16 5.36
N ILE A 88 -14.97 1.20 4.73
CA ILE A 88 -13.59 1.63 5.02
C ILE A 88 -13.47 2.10 6.48
N ASN A 89 -14.46 2.82 7.01
CA ASN A 89 -14.47 3.22 8.41
C ASN A 89 -14.50 2.02 9.35
N ALA A 90 -15.32 1.01 9.06
CA ALA A 90 -15.37 -0.23 9.84
C ALA A 90 -13.99 -0.94 9.84
N PHE A 91 -13.34 -1.05 8.68
CA PHE A 91 -11.99 -1.58 8.55
C PHE A 91 -10.97 -0.80 9.39
N CYS A 92 -10.97 0.53 9.29
CA CYS A 92 -10.11 1.39 10.09
C CYS A 92 -10.38 1.26 11.60
N ALA A 93 -11.65 1.10 12.00
CA ALA A 93 -12.03 0.90 13.39
C ALA A 93 -11.43 -0.40 13.95
N GLY A 94 -11.48 -1.49 13.19
CA GLY A 94 -10.83 -2.76 13.56
C GLY A 94 -9.33 -2.63 13.76
N ILE A 95 -8.63 -1.94 12.84
CA ILE A 95 -7.20 -1.66 12.97
C ILE A 95 -6.91 -0.85 14.24
N ASN A 96 -7.63 0.24 14.43
CA ASN A 96 -7.44 1.15 15.57
C ASN A 96 -7.75 0.47 16.91
N TYR A 97 -8.75 -0.42 16.94
CA TYR A 97 -9.01 -1.23 18.12
C TYR A 97 -7.83 -2.13 18.46
N ARG A 98 -7.24 -2.82 17.48
CA ARG A 98 -6.02 -3.63 17.71
C ARG A 98 -4.86 -2.80 18.20
N ILE A 99 -4.65 -1.60 17.66
CA ILE A 99 -3.61 -0.67 18.12
C ILE A 99 -3.80 -0.34 19.62
N GLN A 100 -5.03 -0.06 20.05
CA GLN A 100 -5.35 0.24 21.45
C GLN A 100 -5.11 -0.98 22.36
N GLU A 101 -5.51 -2.16 21.92
CA GLU A 101 -5.35 -3.41 22.67
C GLU A 101 -3.89 -3.71 22.99
N VAL A 102 -2.98 -3.48 22.04
CA VAL A 102 -1.54 -3.75 22.20
C VAL A 102 -0.71 -2.53 22.61
N TYR A 103 -1.35 -1.40 22.90
CA TYR A 103 -0.64 -0.14 23.13
C TYR A 103 0.46 -0.20 24.18
N ASN A 104 0.25 -1.01 25.23
CA ASN A 104 1.22 -1.22 26.31
C ASN A 104 2.18 -2.37 26.05
N ASP A 105 1.94 -3.18 25.02
CA ASP A 105 2.80 -4.31 24.64
C ASP A 105 2.90 -4.43 23.11
N LEU A 106 3.45 -3.37 22.50
CA LEU A 106 3.67 -3.29 21.06
C LEU A 106 4.69 -4.35 20.58
N PRO A 107 4.59 -4.79 19.31
CA PRO A 107 5.59 -5.61 18.64
C PRO A 107 7.01 -5.05 18.80
N ILE A 108 8.00 -5.94 18.71
CA ILE A 108 9.41 -5.62 19.02
C ILE A 108 9.96 -4.48 18.16
N GLU A 109 9.52 -4.36 16.91
CA GLU A 109 9.96 -3.33 15.97
C GLU A 109 9.65 -1.92 16.48
N PHE A 110 8.46 -1.72 17.05
CA PHE A 110 8.07 -0.43 17.64
C PHE A 110 8.90 -0.07 18.86
N LYS A 111 9.25 -1.08 19.67
CA LYS A 111 10.08 -0.90 20.88
C LYS A 111 11.52 -0.53 20.50
N LEU A 112 12.08 -1.20 19.48
CA LEU A 112 13.44 -0.93 18.99
C LEU A 112 13.57 0.45 18.36
N LEU A 113 12.59 0.85 17.55
CA LEU A 113 12.57 2.14 16.86
C LEU A 113 12.03 3.28 17.73
N GLN A 114 11.49 2.98 18.91
CA GLN A 114 10.88 3.94 19.83
C GLN A 114 9.74 4.76 19.18
N ILE A 115 9.01 4.14 18.25
CA ILE A 115 7.87 4.74 17.55
C ILE A 115 6.55 4.11 18.01
N LYS A 116 5.45 4.78 17.68
CA LYS A 116 4.10 4.29 17.93
C LYS A 116 3.35 4.07 16.62
N PRO A 117 2.45 3.06 16.54
CA PRO A 117 1.62 2.88 15.38
C PRO A 117 0.69 4.09 15.20
N PRO A 118 0.63 4.68 13.98
CA PRO A 118 -0.27 5.78 13.69
C PRO A 118 -1.71 5.29 13.56
N ALA A 119 -2.66 6.16 13.91
CA ALA A 119 -4.08 5.88 13.72
C ALA A 119 -4.43 5.77 12.22
N TRP A 120 -5.40 4.92 11.93
CA TRP A 120 -5.93 4.70 10.58
C TRP A 120 -7.25 5.44 10.37
N ASN A 121 -7.43 5.93 9.15
CA ASN A 121 -8.64 6.59 8.69
C ASN A 121 -8.84 6.35 7.18
N PRO A 122 -10.00 6.65 6.60
CA PRO A 122 -10.27 6.39 5.19
C PRO A 122 -9.25 6.97 4.21
N SER A 123 -8.65 8.13 4.52
CA SER A 123 -7.67 8.72 3.60
C SER A 123 -6.35 7.93 3.55
N ILE A 124 -6.02 7.18 4.59
CA ILE A 124 -4.84 6.30 4.58
C ILE A 124 -5.11 5.05 3.71
N VAL A 125 -6.29 4.45 3.83
CA VAL A 125 -6.69 3.29 3.00
C VAL A 125 -6.72 3.67 1.53
N THR A 126 -7.39 4.78 1.20
CA THR A 126 -7.46 5.31 -0.17
C THR A 126 -6.07 5.71 -0.69
N GLY A 127 -5.24 6.30 0.17
CA GLY A 127 -3.85 6.67 -0.14
C GLY A 127 -2.98 5.46 -0.44
N TYR A 128 -3.16 4.36 0.28
CA TYR A 128 -2.46 3.11 0.00
C TYR A 128 -2.82 2.56 -1.38
N GLY A 129 -4.10 2.54 -1.75
CA GLY A 129 -4.52 2.13 -3.09
C GLY A 129 -3.86 2.98 -4.19
N ARG A 130 -3.75 4.30 -4.00
CA ARG A 130 -3.04 5.19 -4.93
C ARG A 130 -1.55 4.93 -4.98
N MET A 131 -0.93 4.65 -3.84
CA MET A 131 0.49 4.31 -3.78
C MET A 131 0.77 3.01 -4.54
N MET A 132 -0.06 1.98 -4.38
CA MET A 132 0.04 0.75 -5.15
C MET A 132 -0.13 0.99 -6.66
N ALA A 133 -1.12 1.79 -7.07
CA ALA A 133 -1.31 2.14 -8.47
C ALA A 133 -0.07 2.83 -9.05
N ARG A 134 0.56 3.75 -8.31
CA ARG A 134 1.82 4.39 -8.71
C ARG A 134 2.96 3.39 -8.86
N GLU A 135 3.11 2.47 -7.92
CA GLU A 135 4.17 1.46 -7.96
C GLU A 135 4.01 0.52 -9.17
N MET A 136 2.78 0.13 -9.47
CA MET A 136 2.46 -0.68 -10.64
C MET A 136 2.63 0.09 -11.97
N SER A 137 2.63 1.42 -11.94
CA SER A 137 2.83 2.30 -13.11
C SER A 137 4.29 2.76 -13.25
N SER A 138 5.25 1.93 -12.89
CA SER A 138 6.68 2.29 -12.86
C SER A 138 7.37 2.26 -14.24
N SER A 139 6.72 1.76 -15.28
CA SER A 139 7.25 1.62 -16.66
C SER A 139 7.67 2.93 -17.33
N TRP A 140 7.15 4.07 -16.89
CA TRP A 140 7.49 5.38 -17.46
C TRP A 140 8.98 5.75 -17.36
N LYS A 141 9.69 5.26 -16.33
CA LYS A 141 11.14 5.54 -16.16
C LYS A 141 11.98 4.88 -17.25
N PRO A 142 11.83 3.57 -17.52
CA PRO A 142 12.46 2.94 -18.67
C PRO A 142 12.13 3.64 -20.00
N GLU A 143 10.88 4.06 -20.22
CA GLU A 143 10.46 4.74 -21.46
C GLU A 143 11.23 6.03 -21.70
N ILE A 144 11.48 6.84 -20.68
CA ILE A 144 12.32 8.05 -20.80
C ILE A 144 13.75 7.67 -21.18
N VAL A 145 14.32 6.63 -20.57
CA VAL A 145 15.68 6.16 -20.86
C VAL A 145 15.76 5.65 -22.31
N TYR A 146 14.76 4.88 -22.75
CA TYR A 146 14.70 4.38 -24.13
C TYR A 146 14.60 5.51 -25.14
N GLY A 147 13.74 6.49 -24.87
CA GLY A 147 13.64 7.68 -25.71
C GLY A 147 14.95 8.46 -25.81
N ALA A 148 15.68 8.58 -24.71
CA ALA A 148 17.02 9.20 -24.72
C ALA A 148 18.03 8.39 -25.54
N ILE A 149 18.08 7.06 -25.38
CA ILE A 149 18.96 6.18 -26.16
C ILE A 149 18.61 6.24 -27.64
N GLU A 150 17.34 6.19 -28.01
CA GLU A 150 16.89 6.28 -29.39
C GLU A 150 17.29 7.61 -30.04
N ASN A 151 17.13 8.72 -29.31
CA ASN A 151 17.52 10.05 -29.80
C ASN A 151 19.02 10.20 -30.00
N TYR A 152 19.88 9.61 -29.15
CA TYR A 152 21.34 9.75 -29.26
C TYR A 152 21.97 8.73 -30.19
N PHE A 153 21.49 7.51 -30.23
CA PHE A 153 22.14 6.38 -30.89
C PHE A 153 21.33 5.77 -32.03
N GLY A 154 20.08 6.18 -32.20
CA GLY A 154 19.17 5.64 -33.20
C GLY A 154 18.46 4.34 -32.77
N LYS A 155 17.40 4.04 -33.51
CA LYS A 155 16.47 2.93 -33.20
C LYS A 155 17.16 1.54 -33.25
N GLU A 156 18.10 1.35 -34.17
CA GLU A 156 18.79 0.06 -34.31
C GLU A 156 19.70 -0.21 -33.09
N LYS A 157 20.35 0.83 -32.56
CA LYS A 157 21.20 0.71 -31.39
C LYS A 157 20.36 0.46 -30.11
N LEU A 158 19.17 1.06 -30.04
CA LEU A 158 18.23 0.76 -28.96
C LEU A 158 17.86 -0.73 -28.92
N LYS A 159 17.61 -1.35 -30.08
CA LYS A 159 17.29 -2.79 -30.15
C LYS A 159 18.43 -3.69 -29.69
N GLU A 160 19.68 -3.29 -29.93
CA GLU A 160 20.84 -4.03 -29.43
C GLU A 160 21.00 -3.92 -27.92
N ILE A 161 20.81 -2.72 -27.36
CA ILE A 161 20.97 -2.44 -25.93
C ILE A 161 19.82 -3.04 -25.14
N TYR A 162 18.62 -3.00 -25.72
CA TYR A 162 17.40 -3.49 -25.10
C TYR A 162 16.68 -4.47 -26.04
N PRO A 163 17.05 -5.74 -25.99
CA PRO A 163 16.42 -6.74 -26.84
C PRO A 163 14.93 -6.85 -26.49
N TYR A 164 14.08 -6.77 -27.48
CA TYR A 164 12.67 -7.14 -27.36
C TYR A 164 12.56 -8.59 -26.87
N TYR A 165 11.51 -8.88 -26.12
CA TYR A 165 11.16 -10.27 -25.78
C TYR A 165 11.15 -11.10 -27.05
N SER A 166 12.04 -12.09 -27.12
CA SER A 166 12.06 -13.00 -28.25
C SER A 166 10.89 -13.99 -28.16
N ASP A 167 10.44 -14.51 -29.29
CA ASP A 167 9.42 -15.56 -29.33
C ASP A 167 9.83 -16.82 -28.56
N GLU A 168 11.12 -16.96 -28.25
CA GLU A 168 11.68 -18.05 -27.43
C GLU A 168 11.37 -17.91 -25.94
N HIS A 169 10.92 -16.71 -25.50
CA HIS A 169 10.51 -16.43 -24.13
C HIS A 169 9.04 -16.02 -24.09
N PRO A 170 8.09 -16.99 -24.22
CA PRO A 170 6.67 -16.68 -24.24
C PRO A 170 6.26 -16.02 -22.91
N THR A 171 5.73 -14.81 -22.99
CA THR A 171 5.09 -14.15 -21.87
C THR A 171 3.66 -14.64 -21.72
N ILE A 172 3.13 -14.67 -20.48
CA ILE A 172 1.71 -14.91 -20.19
C ILE A 172 0.88 -13.69 -20.60
N GLY A 173 1.06 -13.20 -21.81
CA GLY A 173 0.36 -12.04 -22.33
C GLY A 173 -0.06 -12.32 -23.74
N CYS A 174 -1.31 -12.05 -24.02
CA CYS A 174 -2.01 -12.22 -25.29
C CYS A 174 -1.12 -12.28 -26.52
N SER A 175 -0.89 -13.46 -27.01
CA SER A 175 -0.51 -13.70 -28.37
C SER A 175 -1.78 -13.72 -29.23
N SER A 176 -2.41 -12.59 -29.41
CA SER A 176 -3.42 -12.35 -30.45
C SER A 176 -4.40 -11.26 -30.00
N LEU A 177 -4.13 -10.09 -30.39
CA LEU A 177 -5.17 -9.14 -30.81
C LEU A 177 -4.87 -8.75 -32.24
#